data_368080b01b776cf8b5e1748fa3472bc5
#
_entry.id   368080b01b776cf8b5e1748fa3472bc5
#
_cell.length_a   1.000
_cell.length_b   1.000
_cell.length_c   1.000
_cell.angle_alpha   90.00
_cell.angle_beta   90.00
_cell.angle_gamma   90.00
#
_symmetry.space_group_name_H-M   'P 1'
#
loop_
_entity.id
_entity.type
_entity.pdbx_description
1 polymer ?
#
loop_
_entity_poly.entity_id
_entity_poly.type
_entity_poly.pdbx_seq_one_letter_code
_entity_poly.pdbx_strand_id
1 'polypeptide(L)'
;MDKPRKEHWDSVYENKDATEVSWYQPIPTVSLRLIVSSGVSPTDPIIDIGGGASTLVDGLLDRGFRDVSVLDVAAGAFDQSRARLGARAQAVRWIESDVTAFEPQRRYRVWHDRAALHFLTGEKDRDRYVDALNQALEPDGFLVLATFGPDGPSRCSGLEIRRYNVRMMAELLGSAFELQTHELESHVTPSGGSQQFLYT
;
A
#
# COMPACT_ATOMS: atom_id res chain seq x y z
N MET A 1 3.47 -18.46 -3.46
CA MET A 1 2.99 -17.72 -2.28
C MET A 1 3.80 -18.19 -1.08
N ASP A 2 4.47 -17.29 -0.42
CA ASP A 2 5.26 -17.66 0.75
C ASP A 2 4.29 -17.94 1.91
N LYS A 3 4.11 -19.24 2.22
CA LYS A 3 3.17 -19.71 3.25
C LYS A 3 3.29 -18.97 4.58
N PRO A 4 4.51 -18.69 5.09
CA PRO A 4 4.69 -17.96 6.34
C PRO A 4 4.14 -16.52 6.32
N ARG A 5 4.22 -15.81 5.17
CA ARG A 5 3.75 -14.42 5.06
C ARG A 5 2.23 -14.33 5.12
N LYS A 6 1.55 -15.18 4.34
CA LYS A 6 0.08 -15.24 4.36
C LYS A 6 -0.45 -15.63 5.74
N GLU A 7 0.08 -16.69 6.33
CA GLU A 7 -0.35 -17.16 7.66
C GLU A 7 -0.17 -16.09 8.75
N HIS A 8 0.92 -15.32 8.68
CA HIS A 8 1.14 -14.19 9.60
C HIS A 8 0.05 -13.13 9.48
N TRP A 9 -0.24 -12.67 8.25
CA TRP A 9 -1.22 -11.60 8.04
C TRP A 9 -2.66 -12.07 8.28
N ASP A 10 -3.00 -13.30 7.91
CA ASP A 10 -4.28 -13.90 8.27
C ASP A 10 -4.46 -13.88 9.80
N SER A 11 -3.45 -14.31 10.56
CA SER A 11 -3.49 -14.29 12.03
C SER A 11 -3.60 -12.86 12.60
N VAL A 12 -2.98 -11.86 11.98
CA VAL A 12 -3.11 -10.46 12.42
C VAL A 12 -4.57 -9.99 12.31
N TYR A 13 -5.22 -10.22 11.16
CA TYR A 13 -6.58 -9.75 10.90
C TYR A 13 -7.68 -10.62 11.50
N GLU A 14 -7.37 -11.86 11.89
CA GLU A 14 -8.24 -12.69 12.72
C GLU A 14 -8.31 -12.21 14.17
N ASN A 15 -7.23 -11.61 14.68
CA ASN A 15 -7.09 -11.26 16.10
C ASN A 15 -7.14 -9.77 16.40
N LYS A 16 -7.16 -8.89 15.38
CA LYS A 16 -7.17 -7.44 15.55
C LYS A 16 -8.17 -6.76 14.64
N ASP A 17 -8.84 -5.77 15.22
CA ASP A 17 -9.60 -4.82 14.43
C ASP A 17 -8.66 -3.90 13.63
N ALA A 18 -9.11 -3.43 12.46
CA ALA A 18 -8.34 -2.49 11.64
C ALA A 18 -7.92 -1.24 12.39
N THR A 19 -8.69 -0.81 13.37
CA THR A 19 -8.43 0.39 14.18
C THR A 19 -7.35 0.20 15.25
N GLU A 20 -6.94 -1.04 15.51
CA GLU A 20 -5.95 -1.39 16.55
C GLU A 20 -4.54 -1.58 15.99
N VAL A 21 -4.39 -1.72 14.66
CA VAL A 21 -3.08 -1.92 14.05
C VAL A 21 -2.27 -0.61 14.03
N SER A 22 -0.96 -0.71 14.21
CA SER A 22 -0.10 0.48 14.38
C SER A 22 -0.03 1.41 13.16
N TRP A 23 -0.40 0.93 11.99
CA TRP A 23 -0.43 1.70 10.73
C TRP A 23 -1.79 2.28 10.39
N TYR A 24 -2.81 2.05 11.23
CA TYR A 24 -4.15 2.57 11.00
C TYR A 24 -4.19 4.09 10.91
N GLN A 25 -4.90 4.59 9.90
CA GLN A 25 -5.22 6.01 9.74
C GLN A 25 -6.73 6.15 9.52
N PRO A 26 -7.45 6.95 10.32
CA PRO A 26 -8.87 7.22 10.06
C PRO A 26 -9.09 7.86 8.68
N ILE A 27 -8.15 8.71 8.27
CA ILE A 27 -8.08 9.33 6.95
C ILE A 27 -6.62 9.34 6.51
N PRO A 28 -6.23 8.62 5.44
CA PRO A 28 -4.87 8.60 4.93
C PRO A 28 -4.59 9.87 4.10
N THR A 29 -4.47 10.99 4.78
CA THR A 29 -4.46 12.33 4.19
C THR A 29 -3.33 12.52 3.18
N VAL A 30 -2.12 12.05 3.51
CA VAL A 30 -0.95 12.18 2.62
C VAL A 30 -1.16 11.36 1.35
N SER A 31 -1.53 10.08 1.47
CA SER A 31 -1.82 9.21 0.32
C SER A 31 -2.89 9.82 -0.59
N LEU A 32 -4.02 10.25 -0.01
CA LEU A 32 -5.11 10.86 -0.77
C LEU A 32 -4.68 12.15 -1.48
N ARG A 33 -3.91 13.01 -0.79
CA ARG A 33 -3.40 14.24 -1.37
C ARG A 33 -2.46 13.97 -2.54
N LEU A 34 -1.51 13.05 -2.40
CA LEU A 34 -0.57 12.70 -3.46
C LEU A 34 -1.28 12.12 -4.68
N ILE A 35 -2.23 11.20 -4.49
CA ILE A 35 -3.03 10.65 -5.59
C ILE A 35 -3.82 11.74 -6.31
N VAL A 36 -4.51 12.62 -5.57
CA VAL A 36 -5.30 13.69 -6.19
C VAL A 36 -4.39 14.72 -6.88
N SER A 37 -3.25 15.07 -6.28
CA SER A 37 -2.33 16.06 -6.86
C SER A 37 -1.59 15.57 -8.12
N SER A 38 -1.58 14.25 -8.38
CA SER A 38 -1.05 13.71 -9.63
C SER A 38 -1.92 14.05 -10.86
N GLY A 39 -3.13 14.57 -10.64
CA GLY A 39 -4.02 14.99 -11.72
C GLY A 39 -4.76 13.82 -12.39
N VAL A 40 -4.77 12.65 -11.77
CA VAL A 40 -5.50 11.48 -12.29
C VAL A 40 -7.02 11.71 -12.26
N SER A 41 -7.69 11.18 -13.27
CA SER A 41 -9.13 11.26 -13.43
C SER A 41 -9.86 10.28 -12.48
N PRO A 42 -11.09 10.58 -12.06
CA PRO A 42 -11.92 9.64 -11.30
C PRO A 42 -12.17 8.29 -11.98
N THR A 43 -11.94 8.19 -13.28
CA THR A 43 -12.09 6.94 -14.04
C THR A 43 -10.78 6.20 -14.27
N ASP A 44 -9.65 6.79 -13.88
CA ASP A 44 -8.36 6.15 -14.02
C ASP A 44 -8.21 4.98 -13.04
N PRO A 45 -7.62 3.86 -13.48
CA PRO A 45 -7.48 2.68 -12.64
C PRO A 45 -6.40 2.88 -11.57
N ILE A 46 -6.79 2.65 -10.32
CA ILE A 46 -5.92 2.74 -9.14
C ILE A 46 -5.80 1.36 -8.51
N ILE A 47 -4.59 0.97 -8.08
CA ILE A 47 -4.38 -0.20 -7.24
C ILE A 47 -3.71 0.19 -5.93
N ASP A 48 -4.27 -0.30 -4.81
CA ASP A 48 -3.73 -0.15 -3.45
C ASP A 48 -3.13 -1.48 -2.99
N ILE A 49 -1.82 -1.51 -2.80
CA ILE A 49 -1.04 -2.70 -2.45
C ILE A 49 -0.93 -2.85 -0.94
N GLY A 50 -1.32 -4.02 -0.42
CA GLY A 50 -1.42 -4.23 1.02
C GLY A 50 -2.55 -3.40 1.64
N GLY A 51 -3.53 -3.00 0.81
CA GLY A 51 -4.60 -2.09 1.20
C GLY A 51 -5.72 -2.73 2.01
N GLY A 52 -5.69 -4.03 2.26
CA GLY A 52 -6.73 -4.87 2.86
C GLY A 52 -7.75 -4.17 3.74
N ALA A 53 -7.37 -3.79 4.96
CA ALA A 53 -8.25 -3.10 5.92
C ALA A 53 -8.10 -1.57 5.91
N SER A 54 -7.31 -1.00 4.98
CA SER A 54 -7.04 0.43 4.85
C SER A 54 -8.32 1.25 4.56
N THR A 55 -8.35 2.47 5.06
CA THR A 55 -9.41 3.47 4.76
C THR A 55 -9.13 4.27 3.48
N LEU A 56 -8.04 3.98 2.76
CA LEU A 56 -7.73 4.67 1.51
C LEU A 56 -8.84 4.47 0.48
N VAL A 57 -9.33 3.25 0.35
CA VAL A 57 -10.42 2.93 -0.57
C VAL A 57 -11.69 3.74 -0.28
N ASP A 58 -12.03 3.97 1.00
CA ASP A 58 -13.15 4.84 1.39
C ASP A 58 -12.92 6.26 0.88
N GLY A 59 -11.75 6.82 1.17
CA GLY A 59 -11.39 8.17 0.77
C GLY A 59 -11.31 8.39 -0.74
N LEU A 60 -10.94 7.37 -1.51
CA LEU A 60 -10.96 7.39 -2.98
C LEU A 60 -12.40 7.40 -3.50
N LEU A 61 -13.25 6.50 -3.01
CA LEU A 61 -14.67 6.44 -3.41
C LEU A 61 -15.42 7.73 -3.04
N ASP A 62 -15.14 8.32 -1.87
CA ASP A 62 -15.72 9.60 -1.44
C ASP A 62 -15.34 10.76 -2.38
N ARG A 63 -14.20 10.68 -3.06
CA ARG A 63 -13.72 11.65 -4.06
C ARG A 63 -14.17 11.33 -5.48
N GLY A 64 -15.00 10.29 -5.63
CA GLY A 64 -15.62 9.91 -6.91
C GLY A 64 -14.76 9.00 -7.78
N PHE A 65 -13.62 8.48 -7.28
CA PHE A 65 -12.88 7.44 -8.01
C PHE A 65 -13.73 6.18 -8.14
N ARG A 66 -13.74 5.57 -9.32
CA ARG A 66 -14.66 4.49 -9.69
C ARG A 66 -14.00 3.19 -10.12
N ASP A 67 -12.70 3.22 -10.40
CA ASP A 67 -11.92 2.07 -10.83
C ASP A 67 -10.79 1.81 -9.82
N VAL A 68 -11.18 1.32 -8.65
CA VAL A 68 -10.27 1.06 -7.53
C VAL A 68 -10.13 -0.45 -7.33
N SER A 69 -8.89 -0.91 -7.29
CA SER A 69 -8.51 -2.26 -6.91
C SER A 69 -7.75 -2.23 -5.58
N VAL A 70 -7.98 -3.21 -4.74
CA VAL A 70 -7.25 -3.42 -3.49
C VAL A 70 -6.64 -4.81 -3.52
N LEU A 71 -5.32 -4.88 -3.37
CA LEU A 71 -4.58 -6.14 -3.30
C LEU A 71 -4.09 -6.35 -1.88
N ASP A 72 -4.29 -7.53 -1.35
CA ASP A 72 -3.72 -7.97 -0.08
C ASP A 72 -3.48 -9.48 -0.09
N VAL A 73 -2.55 -9.93 0.73
CA VAL A 73 -2.26 -11.36 0.91
C VAL A 73 -3.26 -12.03 1.85
N ALA A 74 -3.90 -11.26 2.73
CA ALA A 74 -4.86 -11.72 3.73
C ALA A 74 -6.30 -11.39 3.31
N ALA A 75 -7.08 -12.41 2.93
CA ALA A 75 -8.49 -12.22 2.57
C ALA A 75 -9.35 -11.65 3.70
N GLY A 76 -9.05 -12.02 4.96
CA GLY A 76 -9.77 -11.51 6.15
C GLY A 76 -9.67 -9.98 6.32
N ALA A 77 -8.61 -9.35 5.79
CA ALA A 77 -8.48 -7.90 5.78
C ALA A 77 -9.56 -7.24 4.92
N PHE A 78 -9.96 -7.87 3.80
CA PHE A 78 -11.03 -7.35 2.95
C PHE A 78 -12.40 -7.37 3.62
N ASP A 79 -12.66 -8.32 4.51
CA ASP A 79 -13.96 -8.44 5.17
C ASP A 79 -14.23 -7.23 6.07
N GLN A 80 -13.20 -6.70 6.73
CA GLN A 80 -13.30 -5.49 7.53
C GLN A 80 -13.61 -4.26 6.63
N SER A 81 -12.93 -4.12 5.49
CA SER A 81 -13.19 -3.04 4.53
C SER A 81 -14.56 -3.18 3.87
N ARG A 82 -14.96 -4.39 3.48
CA ARG A 82 -16.27 -4.65 2.88
C ARG A 82 -17.41 -4.35 3.86
N ALA A 83 -17.25 -4.73 5.12
CA ALA A 83 -18.23 -4.43 6.16
C ALA A 83 -18.39 -2.91 6.35
N ARG A 84 -17.29 -2.16 6.38
CA ARG A 84 -17.27 -0.70 6.52
C ARG A 84 -17.88 0.01 5.31
N LEU A 85 -17.56 -0.43 4.10
CA LEU A 85 -18.06 0.15 2.84
C LEU A 85 -19.53 -0.18 2.56
N GLY A 86 -20.05 -1.29 3.08
CA GLY A 86 -21.39 -1.77 2.78
C GLY A 86 -21.59 -1.99 1.28
N ALA A 87 -22.68 -1.45 0.72
CA ALA A 87 -22.98 -1.61 -0.71
C ALA A 87 -21.90 -1.07 -1.65
N ARG A 88 -21.11 -0.07 -1.21
CA ARG A 88 -19.99 0.50 -2.00
C ARG A 88 -18.85 -0.49 -2.26
N ALA A 89 -18.74 -1.54 -1.46
CA ALA A 89 -17.72 -2.57 -1.66
C ALA A 89 -17.85 -3.28 -3.02
N GLN A 90 -19.02 -3.25 -3.64
CA GLN A 90 -19.26 -3.82 -4.98
C GLN A 90 -18.57 -3.03 -6.10
N ALA A 91 -18.22 -1.78 -5.85
CA ALA A 91 -17.49 -0.94 -6.81
C ALA A 91 -15.96 -1.15 -6.76
N VAL A 92 -15.48 -1.98 -5.82
CA VAL A 92 -14.05 -2.22 -5.61
C VAL A 92 -13.67 -3.61 -6.10
N ARG A 93 -12.54 -3.70 -6.78
CA ARG A 93 -11.95 -4.98 -7.17
C ARG A 93 -11.02 -5.47 -6.07
N TRP A 94 -11.37 -6.57 -5.42
CA TRP A 94 -10.59 -7.20 -4.36
C TRP A 94 -9.72 -8.31 -4.95
N ILE A 95 -8.40 -8.24 -4.73
CA ILE A 95 -7.40 -9.16 -5.29
C ILE A 95 -6.62 -9.81 -4.15
N GLU A 96 -6.91 -11.08 -3.86
CA GLU A 96 -6.12 -11.85 -2.89
C GLU A 96 -4.86 -12.38 -3.58
N SER A 97 -3.72 -11.75 -3.28
CA SER A 97 -2.43 -12.15 -3.82
C SER A 97 -1.28 -11.63 -2.97
N ASP A 98 -0.19 -12.39 -2.89
CA ASP A 98 1.10 -11.84 -2.50
C ASP A 98 1.61 -10.95 -3.66
N VAL A 99 2.00 -9.71 -3.35
CA VAL A 99 2.51 -8.78 -4.37
C VAL A 99 3.71 -9.32 -5.14
N THR A 100 4.53 -10.17 -4.49
CA THR A 100 5.70 -10.82 -5.12
C THR A 100 5.33 -11.97 -6.07
N ALA A 101 4.08 -12.36 -6.10
CA ALA A 101 3.52 -13.37 -7.00
C ALA A 101 2.32 -12.82 -7.81
N PHE A 102 2.13 -11.51 -7.76
CA PHE A 102 1.03 -10.86 -8.47
C PHE A 102 1.30 -10.81 -9.97
N GLU A 103 0.39 -11.37 -10.73
CA GLU A 103 0.38 -11.32 -12.20
C GLU A 103 -0.75 -10.38 -12.64
N PRO A 104 -0.45 -9.12 -12.98
CA PRO A 104 -1.48 -8.13 -13.31
C PRO A 104 -2.20 -8.49 -14.59
N GLN A 105 -3.54 -8.54 -14.56
CA GLN A 105 -4.38 -8.79 -15.72
C GLN A 105 -4.73 -7.50 -16.48
N ARG A 106 -4.32 -6.36 -15.97
CA ARG A 106 -4.50 -5.03 -16.55
C ARG A 106 -3.43 -4.07 -16.06
N ARG A 107 -3.36 -2.91 -16.68
CA ARG A 107 -2.53 -1.81 -16.19
C ARG A 107 -3.33 -0.84 -15.32
N TYR A 108 -2.60 -0.10 -14.48
CA TYR A 108 -3.11 0.89 -13.53
C TYR A 108 -2.43 2.23 -13.77
N ARG A 109 -3.20 3.29 -13.67
CA ARG A 109 -2.68 4.66 -13.73
C ARG A 109 -1.97 5.06 -12.44
N VAL A 110 -2.41 4.52 -11.31
CA VAL A 110 -1.78 4.72 -10.00
C VAL A 110 -1.51 3.37 -9.35
N TRP A 111 -0.28 3.20 -8.91
CA TRP A 111 0.13 2.18 -7.95
C TRP A 111 0.39 2.86 -6.62
N HIS A 112 -0.38 2.55 -5.60
CA HIS A 112 -0.19 3.01 -4.24
C HIS A 112 0.25 1.86 -3.35
N ASP A 113 1.23 2.10 -2.49
CA ASP A 113 1.68 1.16 -1.45
C ASP A 113 2.04 1.95 -0.21
N ARG A 114 1.35 1.69 0.88
CA ARG A 114 1.73 2.19 2.20
C ARG A 114 1.94 1.03 3.16
N ALA A 115 3.19 0.79 3.49
CA ALA A 115 3.63 -0.22 4.45
C ALA A 115 3.58 -1.68 3.97
N ALA A 116 3.55 -1.97 2.65
CA ALA A 116 3.72 -3.34 2.15
C ALA A 116 5.17 -3.61 1.71
N LEU A 117 5.76 -2.75 0.89
CA LEU A 117 7.12 -2.89 0.39
C LEU A 117 8.18 -3.06 1.49
N HIS A 118 8.04 -2.38 2.61
CA HIS A 118 9.07 -2.42 3.66
C HIS A 118 9.17 -3.78 4.37
N PHE A 119 8.19 -4.66 4.24
CA PHE A 119 8.26 -6.05 4.71
C PHE A 119 9.05 -6.96 3.78
N LEU A 120 9.38 -6.52 2.57
CA LEU A 120 10.17 -7.28 1.61
C LEU A 120 11.67 -7.08 1.90
N THR A 121 12.15 -7.73 2.95
CA THR A 121 13.55 -7.60 3.40
C THR A 121 14.53 -8.36 2.51
N GLY A 122 14.10 -9.41 1.82
CA GLY A 122 14.90 -10.18 0.85
C GLY A 122 15.01 -9.48 -0.51
N GLU A 123 16.18 -9.55 -1.15
CA GLU A 123 16.42 -8.94 -2.47
C GLU A 123 15.48 -9.52 -3.54
N LYS A 124 15.39 -10.85 -3.62
CA LYS A 124 14.52 -11.52 -4.59
C LYS A 124 13.04 -11.12 -4.50
N ASP A 125 12.54 -10.84 -3.30
CA ASP A 125 11.17 -10.40 -3.13
C ASP A 125 10.99 -8.95 -3.61
N ARG A 126 11.99 -8.10 -3.38
CA ARG A 126 11.98 -6.74 -3.93
C ARG A 126 12.06 -6.71 -5.45
N ASP A 127 12.90 -7.59 -6.04
CA ASP A 127 12.99 -7.72 -7.50
C ASP A 127 11.63 -8.11 -8.09
N ARG A 128 10.96 -9.13 -7.50
CA ARG A 128 9.61 -9.54 -7.91
C ARG A 128 8.56 -8.44 -7.74
N TYR A 129 8.67 -7.66 -6.65
CA TYR A 129 7.80 -6.50 -6.44
C TYR A 129 7.99 -5.47 -7.57
N VAL A 130 9.23 -5.14 -7.91
CA VAL A 130 9.53 -4.19 -9.00
C VAL A 130 9.08 -4.75 -10.35
N ASP A 131 9.22 -6.05 -10.59
CA ASP A 131 8.72 -6.71 -11.81
C ASP A 131 7.19 -6.59 -11.90
N ALA A 132 6.46 -6.87 -10.82
CA ALA A 132 5.00 -6.74 -10.77
C ALA A 132 4.56 -5.28 -10.99
N LEU A 133 5.25 -4.32 -10.35
CA LEU A 133 5.02 -2.89 -10.53
C LEU A 133 5.20 -2.48 -12.00
N ASN A 134 6.31 -2.85 -12.63
CA ASN A 134 6.61 -2.51 -14.03
C ASN A 134 5.59 -3.11 -15.02
N GLN A 135 5.07 -4.30 -14.72
CA GLN A 135 4.04 -4.94 -15.53
C GLN A 135 2.67 -4.28 -15.35
N ALA A 136 2.37 -3.84 -14.11
CA ALA A 136 1.06 -3.31 -13.74
C ALA A 136 0.91 -1.81 -14.01
N LEU A 137 1.97 -1.02 -13.90
CA LEU A 137 1.86 0.43 -14.07
C LEU A 137 1.80 0.81 -15.55
N GLU A 138 0.93 1.77 -15.88
CA GLU A 138 0.88 2.37 -17.22
C GLU A 138 2.16 3.16 -17.51
N PRO A 139 2.56 3.31 -18.78
CA PRO A 139 3.52 4.36 -19.16
C PRO A 139 3.02 5.71 -18.65
N ASP A 140 3.90 6.52 -18.08
CA ASP A 140 3.58 7.80 -17.44
C ASP A 140 2.59 7.69 -16.26
N GLY A 141 2.40 6.50 -15.71
CA GLY A 141 1.62 6.27 -14.51
C GLY A 141 2.31 6.83 -13.25
N PHE A 142 1.56 6.94 -12.17
CA PHE A 142 2.04 7.47 -10.91
C PHE A 142 2.25 6.37 -9.88
N LEU A 143 3.40 6.43 -9.22
CA LEU A 143 3.76 5.56 -8.12
C LEU A 143 3.74 6.39 -6.82
N VAL A 144 2.98 5.95 -5.83
CA VAL A 144 2.98 6.53 -4.49
C VAL A 144 3.42 5.47 -3.51
N LEU A 145 4.64 5.58 -3.00
CA LEU A 145 5.20 4.66 -2.02
C LEU A 145 5.35 5.33 -0.66
N ALA A 146 4.92 4.64 0.38
CA ALA A 146 5.15 5.04 1.76
C ALA A 146 5.74 3.87 2.56
N THR A 147 6.99 4.01 2.96
CA THR A 147 7.72 3.02 3.76
C THR A 147 8.17 3.65 5.07
N PHE A 148 8.62 2.85 6.05
CA PHE A 148 9.31 3.47 7.17
C PHE A 148 10.57 4.19 6.70
N GLY A 149 10.69 5.44 7.12
CA GLY A 149 11.83 6.32 6.86
C GLY A 149 13.06 5.98 7.70
N PRO A 150 14.17 6.73 7.56
CA PRO A 150 15.42 6.46 8.28
C PRO A 150 15.28 6.38 9.80
N ASP A 151 14.41 7.20 10.37
CA ASP A 151 14.16 7.26 11.82
C ASP A 151 12.89 6.48 12.24
N GLY A 152 12.29 5.75 11.30
CA GLY A 152 11.17 4.86 11.59
C GLY A 152 11.58 3.62 12.38
N PRO A 153 10.62 2.82 12.87
CA PRO A 153 10.88 1.57 13.55
C PRO A 153 11.69 0.59 12.68
N SER A 154 12.44 -0.32 13.30
CA SER A 154 13.11 -1.43 12.62
C SER A 154 12.26 -2.70 12.52
N ARG A 155 11.11 -2.73 13.22
CA ARG A 155 10.16 -3.84 13.23
C ARG A 155 8.73 -3.31 13.17
N CYS A 156 7.84 -4.07 12.55
CA CYS A 156 6.41 -3.80 12.50
C CYS A 156 5.64 -5.11 12.59
N SER A 157 4.56 -5.16 13.36
CA SER A 157 3.77 -6.39 13.56
C SER A 157 4.60 -7.63 13.92
N GLY A 158 5.66 -7.45 14.73
CA GLY A 158 6.57 -8.54 15.10
C GLY A 158 7.59 -8.94 14.02
N LEU A 159 7.48 -8.44 12.80
CA LEU A 159 8.37 -8.73 11.68
C LEU A 159 9.49 -7.69 11.57
N GLU A 160 10.64 -8.11 11.06
CA GLU A 160 11.68 -7.19 10.61
C GLU A 160 11.24 -6.47 9.35
N ILE A 161 11.64 -5.20 9.23
CA ILE A 161 11.34 -4.39 8.04
C ILE A 161 12.61 -3.72 7.52
N ARG A 162 12.57 -3.31 6.26
CA ARG A 162 13.60 -2.49 5.64
C ARG A 162 13.16 -1.02 5.67
N ARG A 163 13.95 -0.17 6.31
CA ARG A 163 13.78 1.29 6.25
C ARG A 163 14.36 1.81 4.95
N TYR A 164 13.77 2.88 4.44
CA TYR A 164 14.20 3.50 3.20
C TYR A 164 14.50 4.98 3.39
N ASN A 165 15.43 5.47 2.60
CA ASN A 165 15.60 6.88 2.29
C ASN A 165 15.39 7.10 0.78
N VAL A 166 15.33 8.35 0.33
CA VAL A 166 15.07 8.70 -1.07
C VAL A 166 16.07 8.04 -2.02
N ARG A 167 17.37 8.01 -1.65
CA ARG A 167 18.40 7.37 -2.48
C ARG A 167 18.16 5.87 -2.63
N MET A 168 17.90 5.17 -1.54
CA MET A 168 17.62 3.72 -1.57
C MET A 168 16.37 3.40 -2.39
N MET A 169 15.35 4.28 -2.37
CA MET A 169 14.16 4.14 -3.18
C MET A 169 14.48 4.31 -4.67
N ALA A 170 15.24 5.34 -5.01
CA ALA A 170 15.68 5.56 -6.38
C ALA A 170 16.57 4.40 -6.92
N GLU A 171 17.46 3.86 -6.08
CA GLU A 171 18.27 2.68 -6.41
C GLU A 171 17.42 1.44 -6.65
N LEU A 172 16.35 1.24 -5.87
CA LEU A 172 15.43 0.11 -6.03
C LEU A 172 14.61 0.20 -7.33
N LEU A 173 14.07 1.37 -7.62
CA LEU A 173 13.16 1.59 -8.74
C LEU A 173 13.90 1.76 -10.08
N GLY A 174 15.17 2.21 -10.04
CA GLY A 174 15.99 2.44 -11.23
C GLY A 174 15.56 3.66 -12.04
N SER A 175 16.15 3.81 -13.22
CA SER A 175 15.99 4.98 -14.09
C SER A 175 14.64 5.06 -14.83
N ALA A 176 13.79 4.05 -14.70
CA ALA A 176 12.45 4.08 -15.29
C ALA A 176 11.48 4.99 -14.51
N PHE A 177 11.84 5.39 -13.29
CA PHE A 177 11.03 6.24 -12.43
C PHE A 177 11.73 7.57 -12.16
N GLU A 178 10.96 8.66 -12.24
CA GLU A 178 11.41 10.00 -11.89
C GLU A 178 10.74 10.45 -10.59
N LEU A 179 11.54 10.83 -9.60
CA LEU A 179 11.03 11.34 -8.33
C LEU A 179 10.41 12.72 -8.52
N GLN A 180 9.11 12.83 -8.33
CA GLN A 180 8.38 14.11 -8.43
C GLN A 180 8.41 14.87 -7.11
N THR A 181 8.23 14.16 -6.01
CA THR A 181 8.24 14.76 -4.66
C THR A 181 8.56 13.70 -3.61
N HIS A 182 8.95 14.16 -2.43
CA HIS A 182 9.05 13.30 -1.26
C HIS A 182 8.73 14.09 0.01
N GLU A 183 8.22 13.40 1.03
CA GLU A 183 7.99 13.99 2.34
C GLU A 183 8.08 12.94 3.47
N LEU A 184 8.33 13.44 4.67
CA LEU A 184 8.31 12.62 5.89
C LEU A 184 7.01 12.89 6.64
N GLU A 185 6.27 11.81 6.95
CA GLU A 185 5.10 11.84 7.81
C GLU A 185 5.47 11.29 9.20
N SER A 186 5.12 12.00 10.25
CA SER A 186 5.12 11.46 11.61
C SER A 186 3.72 10.92 11.91
N HIS A 187 3.54 9.62 11.70
CA HIS A 187 2.29 8.93 11.98
C HIS A 187 2.15 8.63 13.47
N VAL A 188 1.03 9.02 14.08
CA VAL A 188 0.68 8.66 15.44
C VAL A 188 -0.15 7.38 15.42
N THR A 189 0.37 6.33 16.07
CA THR A 189 -0.33 5.03 16.15
C THR A 189 -1.55 5.13 17.07
N PRO A 190 -2.54 4.23 16.95
CA PRO A 190 -3.68 4.18 17.88
C PRO A 190 -3.27 4.05 19.36
N SER A 191 -2.12 3.44 19.65
CA SER A 191 -1.55 3.32 21.00
C SER A 191 -0.77 4.54 21.48
N GLY A 192 -0.70 5.63 20.68
CA GLY A 192 0.00 6.88 21.01
C GLY A 192 1.49 6.91 20.68
N GLY A 193 2.03 5.85 20.09
CA GLY A 193 3.41 5.83 19.59
C GLY A 193 3.56 6.65 18.30
N SER A 194 4.81 6.97 17.91
CA SER A 194 5.11 7.67 16.68
C SER A 194 5.91 6.77 15.72
N GLN A 195 5.57 6.83 14.44
CA GLN A 195 6.24 6.10 13.37
C GLN A 195 6.54 7.07 12.22
N GLN A 196 7.81 7.17 11.83
CA GLN A 196 8.18 7.99 10.67
C GLN A 196 7.99 7.20 9.38
N PHE A 197 7.17 7.74 8.48
CA PHE A 197 7.05 7.27 7.10
C PHE A 197 7.75 8.23 6.13
N LEU A 198 8.41 7.66 5.13
CA LEU A 198 8.88 8.37 3.94
C LEU A 198 7.90 8.08 2.81
N TYR A 199 7.29 9.13 2.28
CA TYR A 199 6.54 9.10 1.03
C TYR A 199 7.43 9.54 -0.14
N THR A 200 7.30 8.82 -1.24
CA THR A 200 7.96 9.14 -2.52
C THR A 200 6.99 8.94 -3.67
#